data_13c3a5fd29983d633085b8e26d3b0c93
#
_entry.id   13c3a5fd29983d633085b8e26d3b0c93
#
_cell.length_a   1.000
_cell.length_b   1.000
_cell.length_c   1.000
_cell.angle_alpha   90.00
_cell.angle_beta   90.00
_cell.angle_gamma   90.00
#
_symmetry.space_group_name_H-M   'P 1'
#
loop_
_entity.id
_entity.type
_entity.pdbx_description
1 polymer ?
#
loop_
_entity_poly.entity_id
_entity_poly.type
_entity_poly.pdbx_seq_one_letter_code
_entity_poly.pdbx_strand_id
1 'polypeptide(L)'
;MATETSCDAQGTPSRENIDMSNWRAFYEHRDEEDEEDEDERREGGFKSAGRDSVMYLVDASKEMFIKDKDMELSHFQMCMQGIRNIYSNKICASDRDLVAVVLFGTESQTKEHFKHVTVFHDLDEPSAHRIMELQNLAENYKLGHAPLVHLHHALWQCGDVFSSARATLAHRNIIILTNRDDPHGGDRELNRLAHTKAADLLRNGEELSLLPLGTANSFDLSLFYCDVISHDQSDGMQDTEPASTLDDLQLCLKLRQSRPRAQVRLVLTLGGDVKLGVGVYILVRSASKPAPMKLQRSNNEPVRSKTRLYHAQTARLMLRNDIKKAQTYGKRQIVFERDETDEVRRFFEPGLVLIGFKPLTALKPQDHVRPAQFLYPDESSITGSTRLFVALLQRCWARRVFALCRYTARKNLPPRFVALVPQEEEVDEHKVQLMPGGFHMIFLPFADDIRNVEEPPVVSVKPELVAKAKTVIQKLNFSFMPQSFSNPVLQTHFNNLEALALDRDVVDAVQDYTLPPTERIEKRAGQLLRELTEMTFPPNYKLNGNKKKSGMAGESAPAKKPRSQAVAAVGSKEELQAMAKEGTVGRLTVKGLQDVSRTYGIVIPAGARKQELVDAISKHFLI
;
A
#
# COMPACT_ATOMS: atom_id res chain seq x y z
N MET A 1 -21.41 -48.99 4.35
CA MET A 1 -22.68 -48.91 3.61
C MET A 1 -22.34 -48.32 2.25
N ALA A 2 -22.49 -49.13 1.23
CA ALA A 2 -22.18 -48.79 -0.13
C ALA A 2 -23.28 -47.88 -0.71
N THR A 3 -22.94 -46.75 -1.26
CA THR A 3 -23.83 -45.95 -2.09
C THR A 3 -23.61 -46.37 -3.54
N GLU A 4 -24.65 -46.96 -4.11
CA GLU A 4 -24.73 -47.35 -5.51
C GLU A 4 -24.68 -46.14 -6.41
N THR A 5 -23.73 -46.13 -7.34
CA THR A 5 -23.68 -45.20 -8.48
C THR A 5 -24.55 -45.77 -9.58
N SER A 6 -25.67 -45.10 -9.92
CA SER A 6 -26.47 -45.40 -11.09
C SER A 6 -25.75 -44.86 -12.35
N CYS A 7 -25.40 -45.74 -13.27
CA CYS A 7 -24.97 -45.41 -14.61
C CYS A 7 -26.17 -45.43 -15.57
N ASP A 8 -26.31 -44.36 -16.35
CA ASP A 8 -27.26 -44.36 -17.46
C ASP A 8 -26.76 -45.17 -18.64
N ALA A 9 -27.69 -45.75 -19.39
CA ALA A 9 -27.48 -46.79 -20.40
C ALA A 9 -26.73 -46.39 -21.67
N GLN A 10 -26.01 -45.27 -21.69
CA GLN A 10 -25.26 -44.77 -22.87
C GLN A 10 -23.80 -44.34 -22.60
N GLY A 11 -23.23 -44.71 -21.47
CA GLY A 11 -21.76 -44.69 -21.29
C GLY A 11 -21.03 -43.33 -21.39
N THR A 12 -21.73 -42.21 -21.37
CA THR A 12 -21.11 -40.89 -21.29
C THR A 12 -21.16 -40.39 -19.84
N PRO A 13 -20.03 -39.94 -19.26
CA PRO A 13 -20.03 -39.38 -17.91
C PRO A 13 -20.86 -38.10 -17.90
N SER A 14 -21.91 -38.07 -17.09
CA SER A 14 -22.69 -36.88 -16.79
C SER A 14 -21.75 -35.78 -16.27
N ARG A 15 -21.82 -34.60 -16.84
CA ARG A 15 -21.14 -33.38 -16.35
C ARG A 15 -21.70 -33.08 -14.95
N GLU A 16 -21.00 -33.56 -13.94
CA GLU A 16 -21.25 -33.12 -12.56
C GLU A 16 -21.07 -31.60 -12.50
N ASN A 17 -22.07 -30.95 -11.93
CA ASN A 17 -22.03 -29.54 -11.57
C ASN A 17 -20.78 -29.30 -10.70
N ILE A 18 -19.80 -28.62 -11.26
CA ILE A 18 -18.66 -28.10 -10.49
C ILE A 18 -19.23 -27.09 -9.51
N ASP A 19 -19.33 -27.52 -8.26
CA ASP A 19 -19.80 -26.70 -7.16
C ASP A 19 -18.77 -25.59 -6.91
N MET A 20 -19.18 -24.36 -7.24
CA MET A 20 -18.33 -23.16 -7.09
C MET A 20 -17.95 -22.86 -5.64
N SER A 21 -18.50 -23.59 -4.66
CA SER A 21 -18.09 -23.50 -3.24
C SER A 21 -16.69 -24.07 -3.00
N ASN A 22 -16.26 -25.04 -3.82
CA ASN A 22 -14.94 -25.65 -3.71
C ASN A 22 -13.78 -24.73 -4.17
N TRP A 23 -14.09 -23.72 -5.01
CA TRP A 23 -13.09 -22.72 -5.42
C TRP A 23 -12.77 -21.73 -4.30
N ARG A 24 -13.75 -21.46 -3.43
CA ARG A 24 -13.54 -20.61 -2.25
C ARG A 24 -12.61 -21.28 -1.25
N ALA A 25 -12.78 -22.57 -1.00
CA ALA A 25 -11.90 -23.34 -0.12
C ALA A 25 -10.45 -23.43 -0.65
N PHE A 26 -10.26 -23.44 -1.98
CA PHE A 26 -8.93 -23.44 -2.59
C PHE A 26 -8.22 -22.08 -2.48
N TYR A 27 -8.97 -20.96 -2.51
CA TYR A 27 -8.43 -19.63 -2.29
C TYR A 27 -8.25 -19.31 -0.80
N GLU A 28 -9.14 -19.79 0.07
CA GLU A 28 -9.01 -19.67 1.53
C GLU A 28 -7.80 -20.47 2.07
N HIS A 29 -7.47 -21.62 1.48
CA HIS A 29 -6.22 -22.35 1.79
C HIS A 29 -4.95 -21.61 1.35
N ARG A 30 -5.04 -20.74 0.36
CA ARG A 30 -3.90 -19.91 -0.07
C ARG A 30 -3.65 -18.76 0.90
N ASP A 31 -4.70 -18.23 1.51
CA ASP A 31 -4.60 -17.20 2.54
C ASP A 31 -4.07 -17.77 3.87
N GLU A 32 -4.37 -19.05 4.20
CA GLU A 32 -3.81 -19.74 5.37
C GLU A 32 -2.32 -20.08 5.20
N GLU A 33 -1.85 -20.43 4.01
CA GLU A 33 -0.41 -20.57 3.72
C GLU A 33 0.32 -19.22 3.78
N ASP A 34 -0.34 -18.13 3.37
CA ASP A 34 0.20 -16.76 3.50
C ASP A 34 0.17 -16.29 4.98
N GLU A 35 -0.80 -16.72 5.81
CA GLU A 35 -0.83 -16.44 7.26
C GLU A 35 0.20 -17.29 8.03
N GLU A 36 0.42 -18.57 7.70
CA GLU A 36 1.53 -19.36 8.25
C GLU A 36 2.89 -18.75 7.83
N ASP A 37 3.02 -18.26 6.61
CA ASP A 37 4.19 -17.50 6.16
C ASP A 37 4.33 -16.14 6.87
N GLU A 38 3.24 -15.48 7.28
CA GLU A 38 3.30 -14.26 8.09
C GLU A 38 3.69 -14.53 9.54
N ASP A 39 3.23 -15.61 10.14
CA ASP A 39 3.64 -16.00 11.50
C ASP A 39 5.08 -16.56 11.52
N GLU A 40 5.53 -17.31 10.49
CA GLU A 40 6.93 -17.67 10.32
C GLU A 40 7.82 -16.44 9.98
N ARG A 41 7.28 -15.42 9.31
CA ARG A 41 7.93 -14.11 9.14
C ARG A 41 8.10 -13.37 10.46
N ARG A 42 7.19 -13.56 11.43
CA ARG A 42 7.30 -13.00 12.79
C ARG A 42 8.31 -13.74 13.66
N GLU A 43 8.51 -15.06 13.44
CA GLU A 43 9.44 -15.85 14.24
C GLU A 43 10.85 -16.01 13.63
N GLY A 44 11.00 -15.97 12.31
CA GLY A 44 12.27 -16.22 11.58
C GLY A 44 12.83 -15.07 10.77
N GLY A 45 12.10 -13.95 10.64
CA GLY A 45 12.64 -12.73 10.06
C GLY A 45 13.77 -12.22 10.95
N PHE A 46 14.88 -11.79 10.35
CA PHE A 46 15.82 -10.89 10.97
C PHE A 46 14.97 -9.81 11.65
N LYS A 47 14.76 -9.95 12.95
CA LYS A 47 14.18 -8.88 13.75
C LYS A 47 15.18 -7.75 13.57
N SER A 48 14.90 -6.83 12.66
CA SER A 48 15.44 -5.50 12.74
C SER A 48 15.06 -5.08 14.16
N ALA A 49 16.03 -5.26 15.07
CA ALA A 49 15.77 -5.17 16.49
C ALA A 49 15.58 -3.69 16.81
N GLY A 50 14.37 -3.18 16.65
CA GLY A 50 14.05 -1.81 17.02
C GLY A 50 13.01 -1.15 16.12
N ARG A 51 12.46 -0.06 16.63
CA ARG A 51 11.52 0.84 15.95
C ARG A 51 12.29 1.97 15.29
N ASP A 52 11.82 2.46 14.14
CA ASP A 52 12.32 3.69 13.56
C ASP A 52 11.82 4.87 14.37
N SER A 53 12.68 5.86 14.57
CA SER A 53 12.38 7.05 15.33
C SER A 53 12.77 8.29 14.54
N VAL A 54 11.82 9.20 14.40
CA VAL A 54 12.01 10.48 13.71
C VAL A 54 11.68 11.61 14.68
N MET A 55 12.59 12.55 14.77
CA MET A 55 12.41 13.75 15.57
C MET A 55 12.40 14.98 14.69
N TYR A 56 11.33 15.76 14.77
CA TYR A 56 11.21 17.03 14.08
C TYR A 56 11.68 18.14 15.00
N LEU A 57 12.83 18.75 14.67
CA LEU A 57 13.39 19.88 15.37
C LEU A 57 13.01 21.16 14.62
N VAL A 58 11.99 21.88 15.11
CA VAL A 58 11.38 23.02 14.42
C VAL A 58 11.81 24.33 15.05
N ASP A 59 12.25 25.27 14.20
CA ASP A 59 12.55 26.63 14.59
C ASP A 59 11.27 27.39 14.96
N ALA A 60 11.22 27.95 16.15
CA ALA A 60 10.13 28.78 16.64
C ALA A 60 10.56 30.26 16.82
N SER A 61 11.60 30.69 16.10
CA SER A 61 12.03 32.09 16.08
C SER A 61 10.98 32.99 15.41
N LYS A 62 11.04 34.27 15.69
CA LYS A 62 10.10 35.28 15.15
C LYS A 62 9.99 35.24 13.63
N GLU A 63 11.10 34.96 12.95
CA GLU A 63 11.21 34.96 11.49
C GLU A 63 10.35 33.86 10.84
N MET A 64 10.17 32.72 11.53
CA MET A 64 9.32 31.62 11.08
C MET A 64 7.83 31.96 11.04
N PHE A 65 7.40 32.99 11.78
CA PHE A 65 5.99 33.44 11.86
C PHE A 65 5.66 34.57 10.90
N ILE A 66 6.66 35.13 10.23
CA ILE A 66 6.46 36.15 9.21
C ILE A 66 5.84 35.50 7.99
N LYS A 67 4.75 36.06 7.50
CA LYS A 67 4.11 35.60 6.25
C LYS A 67 4.73 36.36 5.08
N ASP A 68 5.21 35.63 4.09
CA ASP A 68 5.61 36.20 2.82
C ASP A 68 4.37 36.67 2.03
N LYS A 69 4.54 37.70 1.19
CA LYS A 69 3.43 38.36 0.48
C LYS A 69 2.63 37.43 -0.44
N ASP A 70 3.26 36.36 -0.90
CA ASP A 70 2.70 35.39 -1.84
C ASP A 70 2.23 34.11 -1.17
N MET A 71 2.31 34.01 0.18
CA MET A 71 1.99 32.79 0.92
C MET A 71 0.80 32.99 1.88
N GLU A 72 -0.13 32.04 1.86
CA GLU A 72 -1.28 32.02 2.78
C GLU A 72 -0.87 31.66 4.22
N LEU A 73 0.13 30.79 4.36
CA LEU A 73 0.61 30.23 5.64
C LEU A 73 2.00 30.78 5.98
N SER A 74 2.32 30.95 7.26
CA SER A 74 3.69 31.18 7.73
C SER A 74 4.52 29.90 7.65
N HIS A 75 5.84 30.00 7.60
CA HIS A 75 6.73 28.84 7.58
C HIS A 75 6.50 27.90 8.77
N PHE A 76 6.26 28.45 9.97
CA PHE A 76 5.91 27.67 11.14
C PHE A 76 4.60 26.90 10.96
N GLN A 77 3.56 27.55 10.43
CA GLN A 77 2.27 26.89 10.14
C GLN A 77 2.42 25.78 9.10
N MET A 78 3.25 26.00 8.06
CA MET A 78 3.57 24.97 7.06
C MET A 78 4.25 23.76 7.69
N CYS A 79 5.21 23.97 8.61
CA CYS A 79 5.86 22.88 9.35
C CYS A 79 4.86 22.09 10.17
N MET A 80 4.01 22.76 10.94
CA MET A 80 3.03 22.10 11.79
C MET A 80 2.01 21.30 10.95
N GLN A 81 1.56 21.85 9.83
CA GLN A 81 0.65 21.16 8.92
C GLN A 81 1.34 19.97 8.21
N GLY A 82 2.61 20.13 7.81
CA GLY A 82 3.42 19.04 7.25
C GLY A 82 3.59 17.89 8.23
N ILE A 83 3.98 18.18 9.48
CA ILE A 83 4.16 17.19 10.55
C ILE A 83 2.81 16.52 10.88
N ARG A 84 1.71 17.29 10.97
CA ARG A 84 0.36 16.75 11.17
C ARG A 84 0.01 15.72 10.10
N ASN A 85 0.26 16.01 8.81
CA ASN A 85 -0.03 15.10 7.72
C ASN A 85 0.82 13.82 7.81
N ILE A 86 2.04 13.93 8.33
CA ILE A 86 2.89 12.75 8.60
C ILE A 86 2.30 11.90 9.72
N TYR A 87 1.84 12.49 10.82
CA TYR A 87 1.18 11.77 11.90
C TYR A 87 -0.04 10.99 11.35
N SER A 88 -0.89 11.64 10.57
CA SER A 88 -2.05 11.01 9.94
C SER A 88 -1.64 9.85 9.02
N ASN A 89 -0.62 10.04 8.17
CA ASN A 89 -0.12 9.00 7.28
C ASN A 89 0.46 7.79 8.05
N LYS A 90 1.23 8.01 9.12
CA LYS A 90 1.79 6.93 9.95
C LYS A 90 0.71 6.15 10.71
N ILE A 91 -0.31 6.84 11.22
CA ILE A 91 -1.48 6.18 11.85
C ILE A 91 -2.20 5.30 10.81
N CYS A 92 -2.43 5.84 9.59
CA CYS A 92 -3.07 5.10 8.50
C CYS A 92 -2.26 3.88 8.03
N ALA A 93 -0.94 4.01 7.98
CA ALA A 93 -0.03 2.91 7.63
C ALA A 93 0.07 1.85 8.74
N SER A 94 -0.44 2.14 9.94
CA SER A 94 -0.27 1.32 11.15
C SER A 94 1.20 1.05 11.49
N ASP A 95 2.06 2.02 11.16
CA ASP A 95 3.47 1.95 11.48
C ASP A 95 3.66 2.09 13.00
N ARG A 96 4.55 1.28 13.54
CA ARG A 96 4.93 1.34 14.97
C ARG A 96 6.11 2.29 15.21
N ASP A 97 6.37 3.18 14.29
CA ASP A 97 7.43 4.16 14.36
C ASP A 97 7.14 5.20 15.44
N LEU A 98 8.21 5.68 16.08
CA LEU A 98 8.12 6.70 17.12
C LEU A 98 8.38 8.07 16.51
N VAL A 99 7.59 9.05 16.93
CA VAL A 99 7.71 10.43 16.45
C VAL A 99 7.76 11.38 17.62
N ALA A 100 8.71 12.33 17.57
CA ALA A 100 8.84 13.42 18.54
C ALA A 100 8.82 14.77 17.82
N VAL A 101 8.39 15.83 18.52
CA VAL A 101 8.45 17.21 18.06
C VAL A 101 9.13 18.06 19.14
N VAL A 102 10.22 18.68 18.75
CA VAL A 102 11.01 19.58 19.62
C VAL A 102 11.05 20.95 18.98
N LEU A 103 10.74 21.99 19.74
CA LEU A 103 10.78 23.37 19.31
C LEU A 103 12.01 24.06 19.91
N PHE A 104 12.73 24.81 19.13
CA PHE A 104 13.83 25.64 19.62
C PHE A 104 13.62 27.12 19.26
N GLY A 105 14.23 28.01 20.01
CA GLY A 105 13.96 29.45 19.92
C GLY A 105 12.67 29.90 20.63
N THR A 106 12.17 29.07 21.56
CA THR A 106 10.99 29.39 22.40
C THR A 106 11.43 30.16 23.65
N GLU A 107 10.53 30.99 24.20
CA GLU A 107 10.77 31.62 25.51
C GLU A 107 10.59 30.61 26.64
N SER A 108 9.64 29.69 26.49
CA SER A 108 9.45 28.56 27.41
C SER A 108 10.51 27.48 27.23
N GLN A 109 10.79 26.74 28.29
CA GLN A 109 11.74 25.63 28.29
C GLN A 109 11.18 24.42 29.07
N THR A 110 11.45 23.21 28.57
CA THR A 110 10.99 21.98 29.23
C THR A 110 11.92 21.60 30.40
N LYS A 111 13.23 21.79 30.25
CA LYS A 111 14.24 21.51 31.29
C LYS A 111 15.08 22.74 31.55
N GLU A 112 15.41 23.00 32.79
CA GLU A 112 16.21 24.18 33.22
C GLU A 112 17.59 24.26 32.52
N HIS A 113 18.18 23.12 32.20
CA HIS A 113 19.49 23.03 31.56
C HIS A 113 19.48 23.34 30.05
N PHE A 114 18.34 23.22 29.41
CA PHE A 114 18.21 23.46 27.95
C PHE A 114 17.43 24.74 27.69
N LYS A 115 18.16 25.84 27.62
CA LYS A 115 17.57 27.16 27.41
C LYS A 115 16.92 27.26 26.05
N HIS A 116 15.71 27.83 26.02
CA HIS A 116 14.96 28.13 24.79
C HIS A 116 14.61 26.91 23.95
N VAL A 117 14.43 25.73 24.61
CA VAL A 117 14.05 24.49 23.96
C VAL A 117 12.85 23.88 24.67
N THR A 118 11.81 23.59 23.92
CA THR A 118 10.58 22.98 24.42
C THR A 118 10.33 21.64 23.70
N VAL A 119 10.27 20.53 24.45
CA VAL A 119 9.79 19.26 23.92
C VAL A 119 8.27 19.35 23.89
N PHE A 120 7.71 19.49 22.69
CA PHE A 120 6.26 19.58 22.52
C PHE A 120 5.62 18.19 22.53
N HIS A 121 6.19 17.25 21.79
CA HIS A 121 5.81 15.84 21.86
C HIS A 121 7.03 15.00 22.16
N ASP A 122 6.95 14.19 23.23
CA ASP A 122 7.94 13.17 23.53
C ASP A 122 7.93 12.05 22.49
N LEU A 123 9.00 11.26 22.44
CA LEU A 123 9.16 10.17 21.49
C LEU A 123 8.19 9.03 21.80
N ASP A 124 7.10 8.97 21.05
CA ASP A 124 6.04 7.98 21.22
C ASP A 124 5.28 7.74 19.89
N GLU A 125 4.36 6.78 19.88
CA GLU A 125 3.53 6.49 18.71
C GLU A 125 2.61 7.68 18.37
N PRO A 126 2.39 7.99 17.08
CA PRO A 126 1.45 9.04 16.67
C PRO A 126 0.03 8.72 17.14
N SER A 127 -0.69 9.73 17.65
CA SER A 127 -2.07 9.58 18.12
C SER A 127 -2.96 10.73 17.65
N ALA A 128 -4.28 10.52 17.64
CA ALA A 128 -5.25 11.55 17.27
C ALA A 128 -5.16 12.78 18.20
N HIS A 129 -4.92 12.58 19.50
CA HIS A 129 -4.74 13.67 20.47
C HIS A 129 -3.56 14.57 20.09
N ARG A 130 -2.42 13.99 19.72
CA ARG A 130 -1.23 14.74 19.27
C ARG A 130 -1.48 15.52 17.97
N ILE A 131 -2.33 15.00 17.08
CA ILE A 131 -2.77 15.73 15.86
C ILE A 131 -3.54 16.99 16.24
N MET A 132 -4.47 16.91 17.21
CA MET A 132 -5.23 18.05 17.70
C MET A 132 -4.32 19.07 18.40
N GLU A 133 -3.35 18.61 19.19
CA GLU A 133 -2.37 19.48 19.84
C GLU A 133 -1.52 20.26 18.82
N LEU A 134 -1.05 19.61 17.74
CA LEU A 134 -0.32 20.28 16.64
C LEU A 134 -1.19 21.33 15.94
N GLN A 135 -2.46 21.02 15.72
CA GLN A 135 -3.40 21.96 15.12
C GLN A 135 -3.61 23.17 16.02
N ASN A 136 -3.84 22.95 17.31
CA ASN A 136 -3.95 24.03 18.29
C ASN A 136 -2.68 24.88 18.39
N LEU A 137 -1.49 24.26 18.31
CA LEU A 137 -0.23 24.98 18.34
C LEU A 137 -0.04 25.87 17.10
N ALA A 138 -0.46 25.38 15.92
CA ALA A 138 -0.38 26.14 14.67
C ALA A 138 -1.31 27.37 14.67
N GLU A 139 -2.49 27.26 15.31
CA GLU A 139 -3.49 28.32 15.39
C GLU A 139 -3.24 29.29 16.56
N ASN A 140 -2.82 28.77 17.72
CA ASN A 140 -2.73 29.48 18.99
C ASN A 140 -1.34 29.31 19.63
N TYR A 141 -0.30 29.81 18.97
CA TYR A 141 1.06 29.74 19.52
C TYR A 141 1.22 30.62 20.78
N LYS A 142 1.64 30.02 21.90
CA LYS A 142 1.75 30.68 23.22
C LYS A 142 3.13 30.54 23.89
N LEU A 143 4.09 29.91 23.21
CA LEU A 143 5.38 29.59 23.83
C LEU A 143 6.39 30.74 23.83
N GLY A 144 6.03 31.89 23.22
CA GLY A 144 6.91 33.05 23.10
C GLY A 144 8.10 32.82 22.15
N HIS A 145 8.90 33.88 21.95
CA HIS A 145 10.05 33.84 21.06
C HIS A 145 11.31 34.28 21.79
N ALA A 146 12.32 33.44 21.82
CA ALA A 146 13.60 33.79 22.41
C ALA A 146 14.37 34.80 21.57
N PRO A 147 15.08 35.75 22.20
CA PRO A 147 15.90 36.72 21.49
C PRO A 147 17.18 36.09 20.88
N LEU A 148 17.64 34.98 21.45
CA LEU A 148 18.83 34.26 21.03
C LEU A 148 18.51 32.77 20.86
N VAL A 149 18.95 32.18 19.75
CA VAL A 149 18.75 30.76 19.49
C VAL A 149 19.98 29.97 19.97
N HIS A 150 19.76 28.89 20.70
CA HIS A 150 20.80 28.00 21.19
C HIS A 150 20.65 26.60 20.56
N LEU A 151 21.07 26.45 19.30
CA LEU A 151 20.90 25.18 18.57
C LEU A 151 21.63 24.00 19.27
N HIS A 152 22.79 24.25 19.92
CA HIS A 152 23.50 23.21 20.66
C HIS A 152 22.68 22.61 21.82
N HIS A 153 21.86 23.43 22.50
CA HIS A 153 20.93 22.93 23.53
C HIS A 153 19.79 22.10 22.91
N ALA A 154 19.30 22.51 21.75
CA ALA A 154 18.27 21.77 21.02
C ALA A 154 18.79 20.39 20.57
N LEU A 155 19.98 20.34 19.99
CA LEU A 155 20.63 19.08 19.61
C LEU A 155 20.91 18.18 20.83
N TRP A 156 21.32 18.76 21.96
CA TRP A 156 21.52 18.00 23.18
C TRP A 156 20.21 17.42 23.72
N GLN A 157 19.14 18.22 23.74
CA GLN A 157 17.81 17.75 24.13
C GLN A 157 17.33 16.61 23.25
N CYS A 158 17.60 16.65 21.92
CA CYS A 158 17.27 15.56 21.02
C CYS A 158 17.99 14.26 21.40
N GLY A 159 19.28 14.30 21.69
CA GLY A 159 20.04 13.14 22.16
C GLY A 159 19.53 12.59 23.50
N ASP A 160 19.11 13.47 24.41
CA ASP A 160 18.53 13.10 25.69
C ASP A 160 17.16 12.40 25.53
N VAL A 161 16.31 12.88 24.62
CA VAL A 161 15.02 12.23 24.29
C VAL A 161 15.23 10.84 23.71
N PHE A 162 16.20 10.66 22.79
CA PHE A 162 16.52 9.33 22.26
C PHE A 162 17.08 8.39 23.33
N SER A 163 17.91 8.91 24.22
CA SER A 163 18.52 8.11 25.31
C SER A 163 17.50 7.68 26.36
N SER A 164 16.46 8.49 26.59
CA SER A 164 15.39 8.21 27.53
C SER A 164 14.30 7.29 26.99
N ALA A 165 14.36 6.94 25.70
CA ALA A 165 13.37 6.10 25.04
C ALA A 165 13.33 4.68 25.63
N ARG A 166 12.13 4.21 25.99
CA ARG A 166 11.92 2.85 26.56
C ARG A 166 12.01 1.75 25.51
N ALA A 167 11.85 2.08 24.24
CA ALA A 167 11.88 1.13 23.12
C ALA A 167 13.29 1.02 22.55
N THR A 168 13.63 -0.16 22.04
CA THR A 168 14.84 -0.33 21.21
C THR A 168 14.66 0.42 19.91
N LEU A 169 15.54 1.39 19.63
CA LEU A 169 15.51 2.19 18.42
C LEU A 169 16.45 1.58 17.38
N ALA A 170 15.94 1.36 16.15
CA ALA A 170 16.72 0.83 15.03
C ALA A 170 17.38 1.93 14.24
N HIS A 171 16.62 2.97 13.94
CA HIS A 171 17.06 4.14 13.20
C HIS A 171 16.66 5.40 13.97
N ARG A 172 17.56 6.36 14.09
CA ARG A 172 17.35 7.62 14.79
C ARG A 172 17.62 8.75 13.81
N ASN A 173 16.60 9.50 13.45
CA ASN A 173 16.72 10.62 12.52
C ASN A 173 16.19 11.91 13.15
N ILE A 174 16.98 12.98 13.08
CA ILE A 174 16.60 14.33 13.48
C ILE A 174 16.48 15.17 12.21
N ILE A 175 15.29 15.73 11.98
CA ILE A 175 15.00 16.59 10.83
C ILE A 175 14.87 18.02 11.34
N ILE A 176 15.81 18.87 10.97
CA ILE A 176 15.83 20.29 11.35
C ILE A 176 15.02 21.06 10.32
N LEU A 177 14.06 21.86 10.79
CA LEU A 177 13.18 22.71 9.98
C LEU A 177 13.41 24.17 10.38
N THR A 178 13.99 24.96 9.49
CA THR A 178 14.31 26.39 9.73
C THR A 178 14.36 27.18 8.43
N ASN A 179 14.10 28.47 8.53
CA ASN A 179 14.29 29.42 7.43
C ASN A 179 15.54 30.30 7.61
N ARG A 180 16.36 30.03 8.64
CA ARG A 180 17.58 30.78 8.97
C ARG A 180 18.82 29.99 8.59
N ASP A 181 19.67 30.57 7.76
CA ASP A 181 20.96 30.01 7.33
C ASP A 181 22.05 30.12 8.39
N ASP A 182 22.01 31.16 9.23
CA ASP A 182 22.88 31.35 10.41
C ASP A 182 22.03 31.47 11.70
N PRO A 183 21.88 30.40 12.49
CA PRO A 183 21.08 30.44 13.69
C PRO A 183 21.67 31.28 14.83
N HIS A 184 22.98 31.52 14.80
CA HIS A 184 23.70 32.17 15.88
C HIS A 184 24.20 33.60 15.54
N GLY A 185 23.95 34.11 14.30
CA GLY A 185 24.34 35.44 13.88
C GLY A 185 25.88 35.68 13.89
N GLY A 186 26.66 34.63 13.55
CA GLY A 186 28.12 34.70 13.49
C GLY A 186 28.86 34.50 14.81
N ASP A 187 28.18 34.13 15.90
CA ASP A 187 28.83 33.82 17.18
C ASP A 187 29.63 32.51 17.08
N ARG A 188 30.96 32.65 17.09
CA ARG A 188 31.91 31.53 16.91
C ARG A 188 31.86 30.50 18.05
N GLU A 189 31.56 30.90 19.29
CA GLU A 189 31.49 29.97 20.42
C GLU A 189 30.26 29.10 20.33
N LEU A 190 29.09 29.69 20.03
CA LEU A 190 27.85 28.95 19.87
C LEU A 190 27.93 28.03 18.65
N ASN A 191 28.51 28.47 17.54
CA ASN A 191 28.75 27.63 16.37
C ASN A 191 29.63 26.43 16.71
N ARG A 192 30.74 26.60 17.40
CA ARG A 192 31.64 25.53 17.82
C ARG A 192 30.92 24.52 18.74
N LEU A 193 30.11 24.99 19.68
CA LEU A 193 29.34 24.11 20.58
C LEU A 193 28.32 23.29 19.79
N ALA A 194 27.62 23.90 18.83
CA ALA A 194 26.66 23.22 17.99
C ALA A 194 27.32 22.15 17.09
N HIS A 195 28.44 22.47 16.43
CA HIS A 195 29.23 21.51 15.64
C HIS A 195 29.74 20.34 16.48
N THR A 196 30.26 20.63 17.69
CA THR A 196 30.72 19.56 18.60
C THR A 196 29.58 18.62 18.96
N LYS A 197 28.39 19.19 19.24
CA LYS A 197 27.23 18.39 19.63
C LYS A 197 26.66 17.60 18.45
N ALA A 198 26.61 18.17 17.27
CA ALA A 198 26.24 17.46 16.05
C ALA A 198 27.18 16.28 15.78
N ALA A 199 28.49 16.49 15.90
CA ALA A 199 29.47 15.40 15.75
C ALA A 199 29.30 14.29 16.80
N ASP A 200 28.91 14.62 18.05
CA ASP A 200 28.62 13.62 19.07
C ASP A 200 27.38 12.78 18.71
N LEU A 201 26.30 13.41 18.21
CA LEU A 201 25.09 12.73 17.77
C LEU A 201 25.40 11.77 16.60
N LEU A 202 26.16 12.23 15.61
CA LEU A 202 26.59 11.41 14.48
C LEU A 202 27.43 10.20 14.91
N ARG A 203 28.33 10.37 15.88
CA ARG A 203 29.11 9.25 16.46
C ARG A 203 28.24 8.24 17.19
N ASN A 204 27.13 8.68 17.76
CA ASN A 204 26.13 7.80 18.40
C ASN A 204 25.23 7.07 17.40
N GLY A 205 25.42 7.31 16.09
CA GLY A 205 24.61 6.71 15.03
C GLY A 205 23.26 7.39 14.84
N GLU A 206 23.14 8.65 15.23
CA GLU A 206 21.97 9.49 14.96
C GLU A 206 22.18 10.25 13.67
N GLU A 207 21.20 10.28 12.79
CA GLU A 207 21.26 11.01 11.52
C GLU A 207 20.71 12.42 11.70
N LEU A 208 21.40 13.40 11.11
CA LEU A 208 20.97 14.79 11.08
C LEU A 208 20.64 15.19 9.64
N SER A 209 19.42 15.63 9.42
CA SER A 209 18.92 16.10 8.14
C SER A 209 18.42 17.54 8.28
N LEU A 210 18.65 18.38 7.28
CA LEU A 210 18.12 19.74 7.24
C LEU A 210 17.07 19.87 6.13
N LEU A 211 15.95 20.51 6.43
CA LEU A 211 14.97 20.98 5.48
C LEU A 211 14.88 22.50 5.56
N PRO A 212 15.59 23.21 4.68
CA PRO A 212 15.51 24.66 4.61
C PRO A 212 14.13 25.10 4.08
N LEU A 213 13.64 26.22 4.59
CA LEU A 213 12.36 26.82 4.20
C LEU A 213 12.62 28.20 3.59
N GLY A 214 11.92 28.54 2.53
CA GLY A 214 12.04 29.84 1.87
C GLY A 214 11.98 29.75 0.35
N THR A 215 12.32 30.84 -0.31
CA THR A 215 12.40 30.88 -1.78
C THR A 215 13.76 30.37 -2.27
N ALA A 216 13.82 29.82 -3.47
CA ALA A 216 15.06 29.42 -4.12
C ALA A 216 16.08 30.57 -4.06
N ASN A 217 17.32 30.28 -3.66
CA ASN A 217 18.43 31.25 -3.42
C ASN A 217 18.33 32.09 -2.13
N SER A 218 17.37 31.85 -1.24
CA SER A 218 17.30 32.60 0.03
C SER A 218 18.07 31.96 1.18
N PHE A 219 18.57 30.71 1.02
CA PHE A 219 19.21 29.94 2.07
C PHE A 219 20.62 29.48 1.65
N ASP A 220 21.63 29.85 2.41
CA ASP A 220 23.02 29.48 2.17
C ASP A 220 23.48 28.41 3.19
N LEU A 221 23.57 27.19 2.75
CA LEU A 221 24.01 26.04 3.55
C LEU A 221 25.46 26.16 4.01
N SER A 222 26.31 26.88 3.24
CA SER A 222 27.75 26.97 3.50
C SER A 222 28.10 27.82 4.74
N LEU A 223 27.16 28.65 5.21
CA LEU A 223 27.40 29.55 6.35
C LEU A 223 27.50 28.78 7.67
N PHE A 224 26.70 27.70 7.84
CA PHE A 224 26.67 26.97 9.11
C PHE A 224 26.35 25.49 8.96
N TYR A 225 25.31 25.12 8.22
CA TYR A 225 24.75 23.77 8.26
C TYR A 225 25.56 22.71 7.51
N CYS A 226 26.44 23.10 6.62
CA CYS A 226 27.29 22.19 5.86
C CYS A 226 28.10 21.25 6.78
N ASP A 227 28.60 21.78 7.91
CA ASP A 227 29.41 21.04 8.89
C ASP A 227 28.58 20.30 9.94
N VAL A 228 27.26 20.55 10.01
CA VAL A 228 26.33 19.96 10.98
C VAL A 228 25.65 18.70 10.45
N ILE A 229 25.40 18.67 9.14
CA ILE A 229 24.66 17.60 8.50
C ILE A 229 25.54 16.36 8.29
N SER A 230 24.95 15.17 8.35
CA SER A 230 25.64 13.89 8.15
C SER A 230 26.33 13.79 6.80
N HIS A 231 27.66 13.68 6.80
CA HIS A 231 28.48 13.54 5.59
C HIS A 231 28.43 12.16 4.90
N ASP A 232 27.65 11.20 5.40
CA ASP A 232 27.56 9.85 4.84
C ASP A 232 26.85 9.80 3.46
N GLN A 233 26.46 10.98 2.94
CA GLN A 233 25.96 11.19 1.59
C GLN A 233 27.03 11.81 0.68
N SER A 234 28.25 11.31 0.76
CA SER A 234 29.38 11.82 -0.04
C SER A 234 29.27 11.62 -1.56
N ASP A 235 28.15 11.05 -2.05
CA ASP A 235 27.87 10.91 -3.48
C ASP A 235 26.66 11.70 -3.99
N GLY A 236 26.31 12.76 -3.34
CA GLY A 236 25.22 13.62 -3.79
C GLY A 236 24.80 14.58 -2.71
N MET A 237 25.72 15.45 -2.31
CA MET A 237 25.34 16.65 -1.58
C MET A 237 24.53 17.52 -2.52
N GLN A 238 23.27 17.14 -2.61
CA GLN A 238 22.27 17.85 -3.38
C GLN A 238 22.06 19.17 -2.67
N ASP A 239 22.28 20.23 -3.42
CA ASP A 239 21.73 21.53 -3.11
C ASP A 239 20.23 21.32 -2.88
N THR A 240 19.85 21.06 -1.64
CA THR A 240 18.44 20.89 -1.31
C THR A 240 17.82 22.26 -1.42
N GLU A 241 17.13 22.50 -2.52
CA GLU A 241 16.40 23.75 -2.68
C GLU A 241 15.45 23.94 -1.49
N PRO A 242 15.35 25.15 -0.94
CA PRO A 242 14.45 25.42 0.16
C PRO A 242 13.01 25.14 -0.26
N ALA A 243 12.25 24.48 0.61
CA ALA A 243 10.84 24.20 0.36
C ALA A 243 10.07 25.53 0.37
N SER A 244 9.53 25.88 -0.80
CA SER A 244 8.77 27.12 -0.98
C SER A 244 7.27 26.92 -0.76
N THR A 245 6.76 25.72 -1.00
CA THR A 245 5.34 25.40 -0.87
C THR A 245 5.10 24.28 0.15
N LEU A 246 3.86 24.18 0.63
CA LEU A 246 3.47 23.09 1.52
C LEU A 246 3.64 21.71 0.86
N ASP A 247 3.37 21.62 -0.44
CA ASP A 247 3.47 20.37 -1.20
C ASP A 247 4.94 19.94 -1.34
N ASP A 248 5.87 20.89 -1.60
CA ASP A 248 7.30 20.63 -1.63
C ASP A 248 7.80 20.13 -0.26
N LEU A 249 7.39 20.82 0.81
CA LEU A 249 7.73 20.41 2.17
C LEU A 249 7.22 19.01 2.48
N GLN A 250 5.99 18.68 2.12
CA GLN A 250 5.42 17.35 2.33
C GLN A 250 6.17 16.27 1.54
N LEU A 251 6.55 16.55 0.31
CA LEU A 251 7.33 15.63 -0.51
C LEU A 251 8.70 15.38 0.13
N CYS A 252 9.41 16.43 0.49
CA CYS A 252 10.72 16.36 1.16
C CYS A 252 10.64 15.61 2.50
N LEU A 253 9.62 15.87 3.30
CA LEU A 253 9.39 15.18 4.56
C LEU A 253 9.11 13.69 4.35
N LYS A 254 8.28 13.32 3.36
CA LYS A 254 8.02 11.90 3.02
C LYS A 254 9.28 11.16 2.61
N LEU A 255 10.13 11.77 1.79
CA LEU A 255 11.38 11.16 1.32
C LEU A 255 12.39 10.91 2.45
N ARG A 256 12.44 11.80 3.46
CA ARG A 256 13.40 11.71 4.57
C ARG A 256 12.88 10.96 5.80
N GLN A 257 11.61 10.60 5.82
CA GLN A 257 10.93 10.04 6.96
C GLN A 257 11.34 8.61 7.29
N SER A 258 11.67 7.81 6.29
CA SER A 258 11.99 6.39 6.48
C SER A 258 13.06 5.92 5.52
N ARG A 259 14.04 5.17 6.03
CA ARG A 259 14.94 4.41 5.16
C ARG A 259 14.25 3.15 4.65
N PRO A 260 14.35 2.82 3.36
CA PRO A 260 13.87 1.54 2.87
C PRO A 260 14.65 0.42 3.56
N ARG A 261 13.93 -0.48 4.22
CA ARG A 261 14.53 -1.66 4.87
C ARG A 261 14.65 -2.81 3.89
N ALA A 262 15.80 -3.46 3.86
CA ALA A 262 15.97 -4.69 3.12
C ALA A 262 15.03 -5.76 3.71
N GLN A 263 14.20 -6.38 2.86
CA GLN A 263 13.38 -7.52 3.26
C GLN A 263 14.25 -8.73 3.63
N VAL A 264 15.32 -8.93 2.85
CA VAL A 264 16.27 -10.03 3.03
C VAL A 264 17.65 -9.53 2.58
N ARG A 265 18.70 -9.93 3.29
CA ARG A 265 20.09 -9.77 2.88
C ARG A 265 20.61 -11.11 2.43
N LEU A 266 21.22 -11.17 1.25
CA LEU A 266 21.65 -12.39 0.59
C LEU A 266 23.02 -12.22 -0.03
N VAL A 267 23.62 -13.36 -0.37
CA VAL A 267 24.85 -13.39 -1.15
C VAL A 267 24.52 -13.69 -2.62
N LEU A 268 24.98 -12.82 -3.53
CA LEU A 268 24.94 -13.06 -4.96
C LEU A 268 26.28 -13.70 -5.37
N THR A 269 26.21 -14.93 -5.87
CA THR A 269 27.37 -15.69 -6.39
C THR A 269 27.40 -15.57 -7.92
N LEU A 270 28.48 -14.99 -8.46
CA LEU A 270 28.66 -14.81 -9.91
C LEU A 270 29.31 -16.02 -10.57
N GLY A 271 30.01 -16.85 -9.80
CA GLY A 271 30.72 -18.06 -10.24
C GLY A 271 32.06 -18.19 -9.54
N GLY A 272 32.51 -19.42 -9.33
CA GLY A 272 33.70 -19.68 -8.54
C GLY A 272 33.60 -19.10 -7.14
N ASP A 273 34.62 -18.37 -6.71
CA ASP A 273 34.65 -17.72 -5.37
C ASP A 273 34.19 -16.26 -5.37
N VAL A 274 33.69 -15.74 -6.51
CA VAL A 274 33.25 -14.36 -6.60
C VAL A 274 31.85 -14.21 -6.00
N LYS A 275 31.79 -13.57 -4.85
CA LYS A 275 30.56 -13.34 -4.06
C LYS A 275 30.43 -11.87 -3.70
N LEU A 276 29.22 -11.36 -3.67
CA LEU A 276 28.90 -10.01 -3.19
C LEU A 276 27.64 -10.02 -2.33
N GLY A 277 27.62 -9.16 -1.33
CA GLY A 277 26.46 -8.93 -0.47
C GLY A 277 25.42 -8.08 -1.18
N VAL A 278 24.15 -8.47 -1.10
CA VAL A 278 23.03 -7.74 -1.70
C VAL A 278 21.84 -7.72 -0.75
N GLY A 279 21.15 -6.58 -0.72
CA GLY A 279 19.88 -6.40 -0.06
C GLY A 279 18.73 -6.44 -1.07
N VAL A 280 17.66 -7.12 -0.72
CA VAL A 280 16.42 -7.19 -1.51
C VAL A 280 15.38 -6.27 -0.90
N TYR A 281 14.83 -5.37 -1.70
CA TYR A 281 13.85 -4.35 -1.29
C TYR A 281 12.54 -4.49 -2.04
N ILE A 282 11.45 -4.08 -1.41
CA ILE A 282 10.13 -3.99 -2.05
C ILE A 282 9.84 -2.52 -2.29
N LEU A 283 9.89 -2.08 -3.56
CA LEU A 283 9.59 -0.71 -3.93
C LEU A 283 8.09 -0.45 -4.04
N VAL A 284 7.32 -1.45 -4.49
CA VAL A 284 5.87 -1.33 -4.71
C VAL A 284 5.16 -2.50 -4.04
N ARG A 285 4.27 -2.18 -3.11
CA ARG A 285 3.41 -3.15 -2.42
C ARG A 285 1.97 -2.66 -2.47
N SER A 286 1.02 -3.58 -2.66
CA SER A 286 -0.40 -3.23 -2.55
C SER A 286 -0.74 -2.80 -1.12
N ALA A 287 -1.33 -1.62 -0.99
CA ALA A 287 -1.85 -1.15 0.28
C ALA A 287 -3.25 -1.72 0.50
N SER A 288 -3.52 -2.22 1.68
CA SER A 288 -4.82 -2.74 2.10
C SER A 288 -5.31 -2.06 3.36
N LYS A 289 -6.60 -2.13 3.62
CA LYS A 289 -7.17 -1.65 4.88
C LYS A 289 -6.60 -2.48 6.03
N PRO A 290 -6.24 -1.86 7.17
CA PRO A 290 -5.81 -2.61 8.35
C PRO A 290 -6.94 -3.52 8.84
N ALA A 291 -6.57 -4.69 9.37
CA ALA A 291 -7.54 -5.64 9.89
C ALA A 291 -8.29 -5.06 11.10
N PRO A 292 -9.63 -5.15 11.14
CA PRO A 292 -10.40 -4.61 12.25
C PRO A 292 -10.17 -5.43 13.52
N MET A 293 -10.00 -4.75 14.65
CA MET A 293 -9.92 -5.38 15.96
C MET A 293 -11.32 -5.89 16.35
N LYS A 294 -11.40 -7.14 16.82
CA LYS A 294 -12.64 -7.71 17.33
C LYS A 294 -12.86 -7.30 18.78
N LEU A 295 -13.98 -6.66 19.07
CA LEU A 295 -14.35 -6.23 20.42
C LEU A 295 -15.59 -6.98 20.90
N GLN A 296 -15.69 -7.20 22.20
CA GLN A 296 -16.89 -7.74 22.85
C GLN A 296 -17.99 -6.67 22.84
N ARG A 297 -19.19 -7.03 22.37
CA ARG A 297 -20.29 -6.08 22.16
C ARG A 297 -20.77 -5.37 23.45
N SER A 298 -20.62 -6.02 24.60
CA SER A 298 -21.18 -5.49 25.87
C SER A 298 -20.30 -4.43 26.54
N ASN A 299 -18.96 -4.57 26.45
CA ASN A 299 -18.01 -3.75 27.18
C ASN A 299 -16.89 -3.18 26.32
N ASN A 300 -16.92 -3.41 25.01
CA ASN A 300 -15.87 -3.00 24.04
C ASN A 300 -14.46 -3.49 24.39
N GLU A 301 -14.34 -4.58 25.17
CA GLU A 301 -13.02 -5.18 25.44
C GLU A 301 -12.50 -5.96 24.22
N PRO A 302 -11.18 -5.91 23.95
CA PRO A 302 -10.59 -6.64 22.83
C PRO A 302 -10.68 -8.16 23.04
N VAL A 303 -11.23 -8.84 22.04
CA VAL A 303 -11.39 -10.31 22.04
C VAL A 303 -10.20 -10.96 21.33
N ARG A 304 -9.57 -11.91 22.01
CA ARG A 304 -8.51 -12.74 21.42
C ARG A 304 -9.11 -14.08 20.97
N SER A 305 -8.88 -14.47 19.73
CA SER A 305 -9.21 -15.82 19.24
C SER A 305 -8.03 -16.77 19.48
N LYS A 306 -8.34 -17.99 19.94
CA LYS A 306 -7.37 -19.06 20.09
C LYS A 306 -7.90 -20.30 19.39
N THR A 307 -7.22 -20.74 18.34
CA THR A 307 -7.58 -21.96 17.61
C THR A 307 -6.98 -23.18 18.32
N ARG A 308 -7.79 -24.20 18.53
CA ARG A 308 -7.37 -25.49 19.07
C ARG A 308 -7.90 -26.60 18.17
N LEU A 309 -7.07 -27.57 17.89
CA LEU A 309 -7.45 -28.74 17.08
C LEU A 309 -7.81 -29.90 17.99
N TYR A 310 -8.93 -30.56 17.70
CA TYR A 310 -9.42 -31.72 18.42
C TYR A 310 -9.58 -32.88 17.46
N HIS A 311 -9.24 -34.08 17.92
CA HIS A 311 -9.53 -35.31 17.18
C HIS A 311 -11.05 -35.53 17.10
N ALA A 312 -11.59 -35.71 15.87
CA ALA A 312 -13.03 -35.69 15.61
C ALA A 312 -13.82 -36.75 16.39
N GLN A 313 -13.26 -37.94 16.61
CA GLN A 313 -13.97 -39.05 17.27
C GLN A 313 -13.81 -39.05 18.80
N THR A 314 -12.62 -38.67 19.29
CA THR A 314 -12.29 -38.80 20.72
C THR A 314 -12.35 -37.45 21.47
N ALA A 315 -12.59 -36.35 20.76
CA ALA A 315 -12.54 -34.99 21.30
C ALA A 315 -11.24 -34.66 22.06
N ARG A 316 -10.16 -35.43 21.86
CA ARG A 316 -8.85 -35.18 22.47
C ARG A 316 -8.21 -33.95 21.84
N LEU A 317 -7.64 -33.08 22.65
CA LEU A 317 -6.85 -31.96 22.18
C LEU A 317 -5.60 -32.48 21.46
N MET A 318 -5.41 -32.04 20.22
CA MET A 318 -4.24 -32.38 19.41
C MET A 318 -3.19 -31.28 19.51
N LEU A 319 -1.98 -31.68 19.81
CA LEU A 319 -0.81 -30.78 19.77
C LEU A 319 -0.24 -30.76 18.34
N ARG A 320 0.53 -29.73 18.00
CA ARG A 320 1.19 -29.64 16.66
C ARG A 320 2.04 -30.87 16.33
N ASN A 321 2.65 -31.50 17.33
CA ASN A 321 3.45 -32.72 17.16
C ASN A 321 2.63 -33.99 16.94
N ASP A 322 1.34 -33.97 17.29
CA ASP A 322 0.43 -35.09 17.08
C ASP A 322 -0.18 -35.11 15.67
N ILE A 323 0.11 -34.07 14.85
CA ILE A 323 -0.48 -33.89 13.52
C ILE A 323 0.59 -34.16 12.46
N LYS A 324 0.26 -35.08 11.55
CA LYS A 324 1.09 -35.35 10.37
C LYS A 324 0.44 -34.77 9.13
N LYS A 325 1.24 -34.33 8.18
CA LYS A 325 0.76 -33.86 6.86
C LYS A 325 0.64 -35.07 5.93
N ALA A 326 -0.44 -35.16 5.18
CA ALA A 326 -0.65 -36.22 4.20
C ALA A 326 -1.07 -35.63 2.86
N GLN A 327 -0.58 -36.23 1.78
CA GLN A 327 -0.99 -35.87 0.43
C GLN A 327 -1.56 -37.10 -0.28
N THR A 328 -2.65 -36.92 -1.02
CA THR A 328 -3.30 -38.02 -1.74
C THR A 328 -2.70 -38.15 -3.14
N TYR A 329 -2.14 -39.34 -3.44
CA TYR A 329 -1.67 -39.70 -4.78
C TYR A 329 -2.40 -40.95 -5.26
N GLY A 330 -3.20 -40.84 -6.32
CA GLY A 330 -3.93 -41.96 -6.89
C GLY A 330 -4.79 -42.74 -5.87
N LYS A 331 -5.60 -42.06 -5.06
CA LYS A 331 -6.44 -42.59 -3.96
C LYS A 331 -5.67 -43.14 -2.75
N ARG A 332 -4.33 -43.12 -2.75
CA ARG A 332 -3.50 -43.50 -1.61
C ARG A 332 -3.05 -42.27 -0.87
N GLN A 333 -3.23 -42.24 0.44
CA GLN A 333 -2.68 -41.17 1.29
C GLN A 333 -1.23 -41.48 1.62
N ILE A 334 -0.33 -40.55 1.29
CA ILE A 334 1.07 -40.61 1.63
C ILE A 334 1.26 -39.64 2.80
N VAL A 335 1.70 -40.18 3.93
CA VAL A 335 1.88 -39.42 5.17
C VAL A 335 3.35 -39.04 5.28
N PHE A 336 3.61 -37.79 5.61
CA PHE A 336 4.94 -37.24 5.85
C PHE A 336 5.09 -36.84 7.32
N GLU A 337 6.24 -37.14 7.90
CA GLU A 337 6.64 -36.59 9.17
C GLU A 337 7.20 -35.17 8.97
N ARG A 338 7.29 -34.40 10.05
CA ARG A 338 7.75 -33.01 9.96
C ARG A 338 9.17 -32.93 9.42
N ASP A 339 10.05 -33.77 9.92
CA ASP A 339 11.46 -33.80 9.51
C ASP A 339 11.63 -34.19 8.03
N GLU A 340 10.83 -35.16 7.56
CA GLU A 340 10.79 -35.56 6.15
C GLU A 340 10.28 -34.41 5.26
N THR A 341 9.25 -33.69 5.72
CA THR A 341 8.72 -32.52 5.01
C THR A 341 9.76 -31.42 4.91
N ASP A 342 10.49 -31.16 5.98
CA ASP A 342 11.53 -30.15 6.02
C ASP A 342 12.74 -30.55 5.15
N GLU A 343 13.10 -31.83 5.11
CA GLU A 343 14.17 -32.34 4.24
C GLU A 343 13.79 -32.23 2.75
N VAL A 344 12.56 -32.58 2.38
CA VAL A 344 12.05 -32.44 1.02
C VAL A 344 11.97 -30.98 0.58
N ARG A 345 11.73 -30.03 1.49
CA ARG A 345 11.69 -28.60 1.20
C ARG A 345 13.07 -27.95 1.06
N ARG A 346 14.13 -28.55 1.59
CA ARG A 346 15.50 -28.01 1.56
C ARG A 346 16.22 -28.38 0.28
N PHE A 347 15.95 -27.66 -0.80
CA PHE A 347 16.66 -27.90 -2.07
C PHE A 347 18.02 -27.20 -2.11
N PHE A 348 18.09 -25.95 -1.66
CA PHE A 348 19.28 -25.11 -1.79
C PHE A 348 19.42 -24.16 -0.59
N GLU A 349 20.66 -23.75 -0.33
CA GLU A 349 20.93 -22.68 0.63
C GLU A 349 20.41 -21.32 0.11
N PRO A 350 20.00 -20.42 1.02
CA PRO A 350 19.52 -19.08 0.66
C PRO A 350 20.58 -18.29 -0.11
N GLY A 351 20.17 -17.61 -1.16
CA GLY A 351 21.06 -16.79 -1.97
C GLY A 351 20.60 -16.59 -3.40
N LEU A 352 21.40 -15.86 -4.13
CA LEU A 352 21.29 -15.66 -5.57
C LEU A 352 22.48 -16.31 -6.26
N VAL A 353 22.24 -17.12 -7.27
CA VAL A 353 23.30 -17.76 -8.06
C VAL A 353 23.12 -17.40 -9.52
N LEU A 354 24.12 -16.77 -10.11
CA LEU A 354 24.11 -16.40 -11.53
C LEU A 354 24.15 -17.65 -12.41
N ILE A 355 23.25 -17.72 -13.38
CA ILE A 355 23.22 -18.77 -14.41
C ILE A 355 23.85 -18.25 -15.71
N GLY A 356 23.53 -17.00 -16.08
CA GLY A 356 24.07 -16.40 -17.30
C GLY A 356 23.37 -15.08 -17.66
N PHE A 357 23.70 -14.54 -18.81
CA PHE A 357 23.13 -13.28 -19.30
C PHE A 357 22.29 -13.51 -20.56
N LYS A 358 21.21 -12.76 -20.68
CA LYS A 358 20.29 -12.76 -21.82
C LYS A 358 20.01 -11.33 -22.28
N PRO A 359 19.76 -11.10 -23.59
CA PRO A 359 19.34 -9.77 -24.05
C PRO A 359 17.96 -9.40 -23.47
N LEU A 360 17.74 -8.11 -23.19
CA LEU A 360 16.47 -7.62 -22.63
C LEU A 360 15.26 -7.98 -23.51
N THR A 361 15.45 -8.10 -24.81
CA THR A 361 14.39 -8.53 -25.76
C THR A 361 13.89 -9.95 -25.54
N ALA A 362 14.63 -10.79 -24.81
CA ALA A 362 14.19 -12.14 -24.47
C ALA A 362 13.16 -12.17 -23.33
N LEU A 363 13.06 -11.08 -22.55
CA LEU A 363 12.09 -10.96 -21.47
C LEU A 363 10.77 -10.43 -22.05
N LYS A 364 9.71 -11.21 -21.91
CA LYS A 364 8.37 -10.82 -22.37
C LYS A 364 7.56 -10.16 -21.25
N PRO A 365 6.66 -9.21 -21.53
CA PRO A 365 5.82 -8.57 -20.50
C PRO A 365 4.97 -9.55 -19.70
N GLN A 366 4.56 -10.67 -20.27
CA GLN A 366 3.77 -11.71 -19.60
C GLN A 366 4.59 -12.62 -18.66
N ASP A 367 5.91 -12.55 -18.69
CA ASP A 367 6.78 -13.43 -17.88
C ASP A 367 6.88 -13.00 -16.41
N HIS A 368 5.91 -12.24 -15.91
CA HIS A 368 5.82 -11.79 -14.52
C HIS A 368 4.87 -12.68 -13.72
N VAL A 369 5.40 -13.43 -12.75
CA VAL A 369 4.57 -14.28 -11.88
C VAL A 369 4.04 -13.50 -10.67
N ARG A 370 4.83 -12.56 -10.16
CA ARG A 370 4.49 -11.73 -9.00
C ARG A 370 5.21 -10.38 -9.06
N PRO A 371 4.84 -9.40 -8.18
CA PRO A 371 5.49 -8.09 -8.14
C PRO A 371 7.00 -8.20 -8.09
N ALA A 372 7.68 -7.37 -8.89
CA ALA A 372 9.13 -7.29 -8.91
C ALA A 372 9.66 -6.74 -7.57
N GLN A 373 10.85 -7.19 -7.20
CA GLN A 373 11.61 -6.67 -6.07
C GLN A 373 12.82 -5.89 -6.61
N PHE A 374 13.48 -5.14 -5.75
CA PHE A 374 14.64 -4.35 -6.11
C PHE A 374 15.87 -4.82 -5.37
N LEU A 375 16.97 -4.96 -6.08
CA LEU A 375 18.24 -5.43 -5.55
C LEU A 375 19.23 -4.27 -5.49
N TYR A 376 19.83 -4.08 -4.31
CA TYR A 376 20.81 -3.04 -4.03
C TYR A 376 22.02 -3.65 -3.30
N PRO A 377 23.25 -3.13 -3.47
CA PRO A 377 24.42 -3.69 -2.80
C PRO A 377 24.38 -3.51 -1.28
N ASP A 378 24.92 -4.48 -0.57
CA ASP A 378 25.07 -4.45 0.88
C ASP A 378 26.54 -4.63 1.28
N GLU A 379 27.18 -3.53 1.64
CA GLU A 379 28.59 -3.49 2.02
C GLU A 379 28.83 -4.10 3.41
N SER A 380 27.77 -4.16 4.25
CA SER A 380 27.89 -4.68 5.61
C SER A 380 28.16 -6.20 5.65
N SER A 381 27.73 -6.92 4.63
CA SER A 381 27.89 -8.36 4.53
C SER A 381 29.25 -8.76 3.95
N ILE A 382 29.68 -8.09 2.88
CA ILE A 382 30.94 -8.37 2.17
C ILE A 382 31.52 -7.04 1.69
N THR A 383 32.72 -6.69 2.14
CA THR A 383 33.43 -5.47 1.74
C THR A 383 33.79 -5.50 0.26
N GLY A 384 33.56 -4.40 -0.46
CA GLY A 384 33.79 -4.29 -1.91
C GLY A 384 32.58 -4.67 -2.78
N SER A 385 31.47 -5.05 -2.17
CA SER A 385 30.23 -5.43 -2.86
C SER A 385 29.70 -4.30 -3.72
N THR A 386 29.72 -3.06 -3.23
CA THR A 386 29.21 -1.88 -3.94
C THR A 386 29.98 -1.64 -5.25
N ARG A 387 31.30 -1.69 -5.23
CA ARG A 387 32.13 -1.48 -6.43
C ARG A 387 31.87 -2.53 -7.50
N LEU A 388 31.81 -3.79 -7.12
CA LEU A 388 31.54 -4.89 -8.04
C LEU A 388 30.11 -4.81 -8.59
N PHE A 389 29.15 -4.48 -7.76
CA PHE A 389 27.74 -4.32 -8.13
C PHE A 389 27.55 -3.21 -9.16
N VAL A 390 28.12 -2.03 -8.92
CA VAL A 390 28.03 -0.87 -9.84
C VAL A 390 28.69 -1.20 -11.18
N ALA A 391 29.86 -1.84 -11.17
CA ALA A 391 30.53 -2.25 -12.41
C ALA A 391 29.67 -3.24 -13.22
N LEU A 392 29.02 -4.21 -12.54
CA LEU A 392 28.11 -5.16 -13.17
C LEU A 392 26.87 -4.45 -13.74
N LEU A 393 26.28 -3.53 -12.97
CA LEU A 393 25.12 -2.74 -13.36
C LEU A 393 25.39 -1.93 -14.63
N GLN A 394 26.45 -1.13 -14.63
CA GLN A 394 26.85 -0.31 -15.77
C GLN A 394 27.09 -1.16 -17.02
N ARG A 395 27.72 -2.31 -16.86
CA ARG A 395 28.00 -3.18 -18.00
C ARG A 395 26.76 -3.87 -18.55
N CYS A 396 25.85 -4.31 -17.69
CA CYS A 396 24.56 -4.89 -18.09
C CYS A 396 23.69 -3.84 -18.81
N TRP A 397 23.67 -2.61 -18.29
CA TRP A 397 22.95 -1.49 -18.91
C TRP A 397 23.49 -1.15 -20.29
N ALA A 398 24.81 -0.97 -20.43
CA ALA A 398 25.45 -0.65 -21.69
C ALA A 398 25.26 -1.72 -22.77
N ARG A 399 25.21 -3.00 -22.37
CA ARG A 399 24.98 -4.12 -23.28
C ARG A 399 23.53 -4.48 -23.52
N ARG A 400 22.58 -3.82 -22.82
CA ARG A 400 21.14 -4.14 -22.87
C ARG A 400 20.86 -5.61 -22.57
N VAL A 401 21.46 -6.14 -21.50
CA VAL A 401 21.29 -7.52 -21.04
C VAL A 401 20.77 -7.56 -19.61
N PHE A 402 20.04 -8.63 -19.27
CA PHE A 402 19.70 -8.96 -17.90
C PHE A 402 20.47 -10.20 -17.43
N ALA A 403 20.68 -10.32 -16.14
CA ALA A 403 21.27 -11.49 -15.54
C ALA A 403 20.16 -12.47 -15.12
N LEU A 404 20.22 -13.70 -15.61
CA LEU A 404 19.35 -14.79 -15.19
C LEU A 404 19.98 -15.46 -13.96
N CYS A 405 19.25 -15.48 -12.86
CA CYS A 405 19.69 -16.04 -11.59
C CYS A 405 18.70 -17.06 -11.03
N ARG A 406 19.21 -17.98 -10.22
CA ARG A 406 18.43 -18.80 -9.32
C ARG A 406 18.34 -18.07 -7.97
N TYR A 407 17.15 -17.87 -7.48
CA TYR A 407 16.85 -17.18 -6.22
C TYR A 407 16.26 -18.14 -5.21
N THR A 408 16.82 -18.18 -4.01
CA THR A 408 16.29 -18.90 -2.85
C THR A 408 16.24 -17.90 -1.70
N ALA A 409 15.05 -17.48 -1.29
CA ALA A 409 14.89 -16.45 -0.27
C ALA A 409 15.26 -16.96 1.14
N ARG A 410 14.85 -18.19 1.47
CA ARG A 410 15.04 -18.83 2.78
C ARG A 410 15.27 -20.32 2.58
N LYS A 411 15.76 -20.96 3.63
CA LYS A 411 16.19 -22.37 3.64
C LYS A 411 15.09 -23.36 3.24
N ASN A 412 13.84 -23.09 3.57
CA ASN A 412 12.71 -24.00 3.33
C ASN A 412 11.81 -23.55 2.18
N LEU A 413 12.24 -22.55 1.38
CA LEU A 413 11.47 -22.08 0.24
C LEU A 413 12.00 -22.68 -1.08
N PRO A 414 11.10 -22.98 -2.04
CA PRO A 414 11.50 -23.49 -3.34
C PRO A 414 12.33 -22.46 -4.10
N PRO A 415 13.34 -22.91 -4.88
CA PRO A 415 14.11 -22.01 -5.73
C PRO A 415 13.21 -21.43 -6.82
N ARG A 416 13.51 -20.21 -7.27
CA ARG A 416 12.83 -19.55 -8.39
C ARG A 416 13.84 -18.99 -9.36
N PHE A 417 13.48 -18.95 -10.64
CA PHE A 417 14.25 -18.18 -11.62
C PHE A 417 13.87 -16.72 -11.54
N VAL A 418 14.88 -15.87 -11.57
CA VAL A 418 14.71 -14.42 -11.56
C VAL A 418 15.57 -13.76 -12.63
N ALA A 419 15.03 -12.74 -13.25
CA ALA A 419 15.75 -11.86 -14.17
C ALA A 419 16.13 -10.57 -13.42
N LEU A 420 17.42 -10.30 -13.33
CA LEU A 420 17.95 -9.04 -12.79
C LEU A 420 18.09 -8.05 -13.94
N VAL A 421 17.12 -7.15 -14.04
CA VAL A 421 17.05 -6.11 -15.08
C VAL A 421 17.71 -4.85 -14.55
N PRO A 422 18.77 -4.35 -15.23
CA PRO A 422 19.47 -3.17 -14.77
C PRO A 422 18.61 -1.91 -14.90
N GLN A 423 18.67 -1.05 -13.90
CA GLN A 423 18.12 0.29 -13.88
C GLN A 423 19.24 1.27 -13.59
N GLU A 424 19.37 2.29 -14.43
CA GLU A 424 20.26 3.40 -14.17
C GLU A 424 19.65 4.34 -13.13
N GLU A 425 20.50 5.08 -12.45
CA GLU A 425 20.05 6.10 -11.52
C GLU A 425 19.36 7.23 -12.29
N GLU A 426 18.13 7.54 -11.91
CA GLU A 426 17.38 8.68 -12.46
C GLU A 426 17.43 9.84 -11.46
N VAL A 427 17.92 10.97 -11.95
CA VAL A 427 18.04 12.22 -11.19
C VAL A 427 17.19 13.27 -11.89
N ASP A 428 16.43 14.05 -11.13
CA ASP A 428 15.61 15.15 -11.64
C ASP A 428 16.48 16.34 -12.09
N GLU A 429 15.87 17.35 -12.72
CA GLU A 429 16.51 18.61 -13.11
C GLU A 429 17.18 19.31 -11.90
N HIS A 430 16.65 19.11 -10.71
CA HIS A 430 17.15 19.63 -9.43
C HIS A 430 18.14 18.68 -8.72
N LYS A 431 18.70 17.68 -9.43
CA LYS A 431 19.61 16.66 -8.89
C LYS A 431 19.03 15.82 -7.75
N VAL A 432 17.72 15.80 -7.58
CA VAL A 432 17.05 14.91 -6.62
C VAL A 432 16.98 13.51 -7.22
N GLN A 433 17.47 12.50 -6.49
CA GLN A 433 17.39 11.11 -6.92
C GLN A 433 15.92 10.66 -6.95
N LEU A 434 15.38 10.45 -8.15
CA LEU A 434 14.03 9.94 -8.36
C LEU A 434 13.99 8.42 -8.20
N MET A 435 15.00 7.74 -8.76
CA MET A 435 15.12 6.30 -8.71
C MET A 435 16.59 5.89 -8.47
N PRO A 436 16.87 5.02 -7.50
CA PRO A 436 18.23 4.57 -7.24
C PRO A 436 18.72 3.63 -8.35
N GLY A 437 20.02 3.66 -8.65
CA GLY A 437 20.66 2.71 -9.55
C GLY A 437 20.70 1.31 -8.93
N GLY A 438 20.21 0.29 -9.67
CA GLY A 438 20.17 -1.07 -9.16
C GLY A 438 19.56 -2.08 -10.13
N PHE A 439 19.16 -3.25 -9.65
CA PHE A 439 18.52 -4.26 -10.48
C PHE A 439 17.08 -4.51 -10.04
N HIS A 440 16.13 -4.44 -10.98
CA HIS A 440 14.81 -5.00 -10.77
C HIS A 440 14.86 -6.52 -10.86
N MET A 441 14.44 -7.20 -9.82
CA MET A 441 14.35 -8.65 -9.75
C MET A 441 12.95 -9.09 -10.16
N ILE A 442 12.82 -9.57 -11.39
CA ILE A 442 11.57 -10.05 -11.98
C ILE A 442 11.50 -11.55 -11.83
N PHE A 443 10.39 -12.04 -11.25
CA PHE A 443 10.17 -13.46 -11.05
C PHE A 443 9.65 -14.12 -12.33
N LEU A 444 10.40 -15.09 -12.83
CA LEU A 444 10.08 -15.81 -14.07
C LEU A 444 9.19 -17.03 -13.78
N PRO A 445 8.29 -17.39 -14.70
CA PRO A 445 7.46 -18.57 -14.57
C PRO A 445 8.26 -19.85 -14.81
N PHE A 446 7.84 -20.93 -14.17
CA PHE A 446 8.17 -22.29 -14.59
C PHE A 446 7.24 -22.75 -15.71
N ALA A 447 7.58 -23.85 -16.37
CA ALA A 447 6.74 -24.42 -17.43
C ALA A 447 5.31 -24.75 -16.94
N ASP A 448 5.18 -25.15 -15.68
CA ASP A 448 3.90 -25.47 -15.04
C ASP A 448 3.02 -24.25 -14.75
N ASP A 449 3.62 -23.07 -14.67
CA ASP A 449 2.89 -21.80 -14.44
C ASP A 449 2.27 -21.25 -15.73
N ILE A 450 2.74 -21.72 -16.90
CA ILE A 450 2.30 -21.23 -18.21
C ILE A 450 0.98 -21.89 -18.59
N ARG A 451 -0.01 -21.09 -18.95
CA ARG A 451 -1.31 -21.55 -19.47
C ARG A 451 -1.39 -21.24 -20.94
N ASN A 452 -1.70 -22.23 -21.75
CA ASN A 452 -2.00 -22.04 -23.18
C ASN A 452 -3.40 -21.48 -23.30
N VAL A 453 -3.52 -20.32 -23.94
CA VAL A 453 -4.79 -19.73 -24.32
C VAL A 453 -5.02 -20.03 -25.78
N GLU A 454 -6.23 -20.54 -26.12
CA GLU A 454 -6.61 -20.71 -27.52
C GLU A 454 -6.57 -19.35 -28.22
N GLU A 455 -5.77 -19.24 -29.25
CA GLU A 455 -5.66 -18.00 -30.03
C GLU A 455 -6.96 -17.78 -30.80
N PRO A 456 -7.64 -16.63 -30.62
CA PRO A 456 -8.79 -16.32 -31.46
C PRO A 456 -8.32 -16.16 -32.92
N PRO A 457 -9.17 -16.49 -33.88
CA PRO A 457 -8.81 -16.33 -35.27
C PRO A 457 -8.43 -14.89 -35.58
N VAL A 458 -7.29 -14.70 -36.26
CA VAL A 458 -6.81 -13.38 -36.65
C VAL A 458 -7.79 -12.75 -37.62
N VAL A 459 -8.46 -11.67 -37.19
CA VAL A 459 -9.40 -10.92 -38.01
C VAL A 459 -8.63 -9.88 -38.81
N SER A 460 -8.73 -9.92 -40.12
CA SER A 460 -8.19 -8.89 -41.01
C SER A 460 -9.01 -7.61 -40.88
N VAL A 461 -8.36 -6.51 -40.54
CA VAL A 461 -8.99 -5.19 -40.32
C VAL A 461 -8.67 -4.26 -41.49
N LYS A 462 -9.64 -3.47 -41.93
CA LYS A 462 -9.46 -2.48 -43.01
C LYS A 462 -8.45 -1.40 -42.58
N PRO A 463 -7.52 -0.99 -43.46
CA PRO A 463 -6.49 0.01 -43.12
C PRO A 463 -7.06 1.38 -42.72
N GLU A 464 -8.24 1.75 -43.24
CA GLU A 464 -8.95 2.98 -42.86
C GLU A 464 -9.37 2.99 -41.38
N LEU A 465 -9.84 1.85 -40.86
CA LEU A 465 -10.21 1.69 -39.44
C LEU A 465 -8.98 1.81 -38.53
N VAL A 466 -7.85 1.22 -38.96
CA VAL A 466 -6.58 1.33 -38.23
C VAL A 466 -6.09 2.78 -38.20
N ALA A 467 -6.21 3.52 -39.33
CA ALA A 467 -5.81 4.93 -39.38
C ALA A 467 -6.67 5.81 -38.44
N LYS A 468 -7.98 5.59 -38.41
CA LYS A 468 -8.87 6.30 -37.47
C LYS A 468 -8.60 5.95 -36.01
N ALA A 469 -8.40 4.67 -35.69
CA ALA A 469 -8.03 4.25 -34.36
C ALA A 469 -6.71 4.91 -33.89
N LYS A 470 -5.71 5.00 -34.79
CA LYS A 470 -4.46 5.72 -34.52
C LYS A 470 -4.69 7.19 -34.15
N THR A 471 -5.60 7.88 -34.88
CA THR A 471 -5.92 9.29 -34.61
C THR A 471 -6.57 9.46 -33.23
N VAL A 472 -7.50 8.54 -32.86
CA VAL A 472 -8.13 8.54 -31.53
C VAL A 472 -7.09 8.35 -30.43
N ILE A 473 -6.19 7.37 -30.58
CA ILE A 473 -5.11 7.09 -29.61
C ILE A 473 -4.23 8.33 -29.45
N GLN A 474 -3.81 8.98 -30.53
CA GLN A 474 -2.99 10.19 -30.47
C GLN A 474 -3.69 11.36 -29.75
N LYS A 475 -5.01 11.53 -29.94
CA LYS A 475 -5.80 12.59 -29.28
C LYS A 475 -6.03 12.34 -27.79
N LEU A 476 -6.11 11.08 -27.38
CA LEU A 476 -6.36 10.66 -26.01
C LEU A 476 -5.09 10.29 -25.23
N ASN A 477 -3.92 10.43 -25.86
CA ASN A 477 -2.66 10.19 -25.17
C ASN A 477 -2.44 11.24 -24.06
N PHE A 478 -2.00 10.78 -22.88
CA PHE A 478 -1.64 11.62 -21.74
C PHE A 478 -0.46 11.00 -20.97
N SER A 479 0.27 11.83 -20.24
CA SER A 479 1.32 11.36 -19.34
C SER A 479 0.69 10.75 -18.09
N PHE A 480 1.13 9.56 -17.71
CA PHE A 480 0.65 8.85 -16.52
C PHE A 480 1.78 8.67 -15.51
N MET A 481 1.60 9.20 -14.32
CA MET A 481 2.47 8.97 -13.17
C MET A 481 1.67 8.29 -12.05
N PRO A 482 2.02 7.06 -11.65
CA PRO A 482 1.31 6.34 -10.58
C PRO A 482 1.21 7.12 -9.27
N GLN A 483 2.25 7.92 -8.94
CA GLN A 483 2.32 8.71 -7.72
C GLN A 483 1.21 9.79 -7.61
N SER A 484 0.65 10.22 -8.76
CA SER A 484 -0.41 11.23 -8.82
C SER A 484 -1.80 10.67 -8.50
N PHE A 485 -1.95 9.35 -8.40
CA PHE A 485 -3.24 8.69 -8.21
C PHE A 485 -3.30 7.99 -6.86
N SER A 486 -4.03 8.56 -5.93
CA SER A 486 -4.34 7.90 -4.65
C SER A 486 -5.48 6.89 -4.81
N ASN A 487 -5.47 5.83 -3.98
CA ASN A 487 -6.56 4.87 -3.97
C ASN A 487 -7.80 5.45 -3.27
N PRO A 488 -8.89 5.76 -3.99
CA PRO A 488 -10.05 6.46 -3.42
C PRO A 488 -10.75 5.66 -2.31
N VAL A 489 -10.72 4.33 -2.38
CA VAL A 489 -11.32 3.45 -1.35
C VAL A 489 -10.57 3.55 -0.03
N LEU A 490 -9.24 3.60 -0.08
CA LEU A 490 -8.42 3.77 1.11
C LEU A 490 -8.53 5.19 1.67
N GLN A 491 -8.47 6.21 0.82
CA GLN A 491 -8.62 7.61 1.24
C GLN A 491 -9.98 7.85 1.91
N THR A 492 -11.08 7.39 1.31
CA THR A 492 -12.42 7.51 1.93
C THR A 492 -12.48 6.81 3.28
N HIS A 493 -11.86 5.62 3.38
CA HIS A 493 -11.82 4.90 4.66
C HIS A 493 -11.05 5.68 5.73
N PHE A 494 -9.87 6.19 5.40
CA PHE A 494 -9.03 6.92 6.34
C PHE A 494 -9.59 8.29 6.71
N ASN A 495 -10.14 9.04 5.74
CA ASN A 495 -10.80 10.32 6.03
C ASN A 495 -11.98 10.16 6.98
N ASN A 496 -12.78 9.09 6.81
CA ASN A 496 -13.88 8.79 7.73
C ASN A 496 -13.37 8.44 9.15
N LEU A 497 -12.29 7.65 9.25
CA LEU A 497 -11.69 7.32 10.54
C LEU A 497 -11.08 8.55 11.21
N GLU A 498 -10.39 9.40 10.44
CA GLU A 498 -9.79 10.64 10.95
C GLU A 498 -10.89 11.61 11.45
N ALA A 499 -11.97 11.82 10.67
CA ALA A 499 -13.07 12.68 11.08
C ALA A 499 -13.72 12.20 12.38
N LEU A 500 -13.95 10.89 12.51
CA LEU A 500 -14.49 10.31 13.75
C LEU A 500 -13.52 10.41 14.93
N ALA A 501 -12.21 10.23 14.69
CA ALA A 501 -11.20 10.28 15.74
C ALA A 501 -10.92 11.72 16.23
N LEU A 502 -11.17 12.72 15.38
CA LEU A 502 -10.97 14.14 15.67
C LEU A 502 -12.29 14.86 15.99
N ASP A 503 -13.40 14.13 16.14
CA ASP A 503 -14.75 14.65 16.40
C ASP A 503 -15.16 15.78 15.43
N ARG A 504 -14.84 15.59 14.13
CA ARG A 504 -15.23 16.54 13.07
C ARG A 504 -16.61 16.22 12.55
N ASP A 505 -17.45 17.25 12.41
CA ASP A 505 -18.81 17.13 11.88
C ASP A 505 -18.84 16.83 10.36
N VAL A 506 -17.81 17.21 9.64
CA VAL A 506 -17.72 17.09 8.18
C VAL A 506 -16.49 16.26 7.80
N VAL A 507 -16.71 15.30 6.91
CA VAL A 507 -15.64 14.49 6.31
C VAL A 507 -15.15 15.18 5.04
N ASP A 508 -13.83 15.29 4.88
CA ASP A 508 -13.24 15.84 3.66
C ASP A 508 -13.58 14.95 2.45
N ALA A 509 -14.15 15.57 1.41
CA ALA A 509 -14.53 14.87 0.20
C ALA A 509 -13.30 14.36 -0.56
N VAL A 510 -13.26 13.06 -0.84
CA VAL A 510 -12.19 12.46 -1.64
C VAL A 510 -12.48 12.63 -3.12
N GLN A 511 -11.57 13.26 -3.84
CA GLN A 511 -11.65 13.35 -5.29
C GLN A 511 -11.21 12.01 -5.91
N ASP A 512 -12.11 11.35 -6.61
CA ASP A 512 -11.82 10.09 -7.30
C ASP A 512 -11.22 10.35 -8.68
N TYR A 513 -9.89 10.31 -8.74
CA TYR A 513 -9.14 10.45 -10.00
C TYR A 513 -9.16 9.20 -10.88
N THR A 514 -9.73 8.10 -10.42
CA THR A 514 -9.89 6.88 -11.23
C THR A 514 -11.07 6.97 -12.19
N LEU A 515 -11.95 7.95 -11.98
CA LEU A 515 -13.07 8.21 -12.88
C LEU A 515 -12.57 8.84 -14.20
N PRO A 516 -12.98 8.31 -15.35
CA PRO A 516 -12.57 8.89 -16.63
C PRO A 516 -13.14 10.30 -16.80
N PRO A 517 -12.33 11.27 -17.27
CA PRO A 517 -12.78 12.64 -17.53
C PRO A 517 -13.63 12.70 -18.82
N THR A 518 -14.88 12.22 -18.74
CA THR A 518 -15.78 12.03 -19.88
C THR A 518 -15.97 13.30 -20.71
N GLU A 519 -16.11 14.46 -20.06
CA GLU A 519 -16.26 15.74 -20.76
C GLU A 519 -15.02 16.12 -21.59
N ARG A 520 -13.83 15.89 -21.04
CA ARG A 520 -12.56 16.15 -21.75
C ARG A 520 -12.36 15.17 -22.91
N ILE A 521 -12.75 13.90 -22.72
CA ILE A 521 -12.70 12.87 -23.77
C ILE A 521 -13.66 13.25 -24.90
N GLU A 522 -14.90 13.63 -24.58
CA GLU A 522 -15.89 14.03 -25.58
C GLU A 522 -15.43 15.28 -26.38
N LYS A 523 -14.87 16.30 -25.70
CA LYS A 523 -14.33 17.49 -26.35
C LYS A 523 -13.15 17.18 -27.29
N ARG A 524 -12.25 16.25 -26.92
CA ARG A 524 -11.03 15.95 -27.68
C ARG A 524 -11.24 14.96 -28.83
N ALA A 525 -12.06 13.96 -28.61
CA ALA A 525 -12.19 12.81 -29.52
C ALA A 525 -13.63 12.36 -29.76
N GLY A 526 -14.66 13.04 -29.23
CA GLY A 526 -16.05 12.60 -29.32
C GLY A 526 -16.54 12.35 -30.76
N GLN A 527 -16.23 13.24 -31.68
CA GLN A 527 -16.60 13.07 -33.11
C GLN A 527 -15.86 11.86 -33.70
N LEU A 528 -14.55 11.73 -33.45
CA LEU A 528 -13.75 10.62 -33.97
C LEU A 528 -14.21 9.27 -33.42
N LEU A 529 -14.63 9.23 -32.15
CA LEU A 529 -15.16 8.03 -31.49
C LEU A 529 -16.51 7.62 -32.14
N ARG A 530 -17.38 8.57 -32.45
CA ARG A 530 -18.66 8.29 -33.15
C ARG A 530 -18.41 7.72 -34.56
N GLU A 531 -17.53 8.35 -35.33
CA GLU A 531 -17.14 7.86 -36.65
C GLU A 531 -16.50 6.46 -36.58
N LEU A 532 -15.65 6.20 -35.60
CA LEU A 532 -15.05 4.88 -35.36
C LEU A 532 -16.12 3.84 -35.01
N THR A 533 -17.10 4.22 -34.18
CA THR A 533 -18.22 3.35 -33.80
C THR A 533 -19.09 3.00 -34.99
N GLU A 534 -19.42 3.97 -35.87
CA GLU A 534 -20.22 3.76 -37.08
C GLU A 534 -19.51 2.83 -38.08
N MET A 535 -18.16 2.93 -38.17
CA MET A 535 -17.38 2.05 -39.08
C MET A 535 -17.21 0.63 -38.52
N THR A 536 -17.29 0.46 -37.22
CA THR A 536 -16.98 -0.83 -36.54
C THR A 536 -18.25 -1.64 -36.29
N PHE A 537 -19.33 -1.00 -35.90
CA PHE A 537 -20.55 -1.68 -35.45
C PHE A 537 -21.66 -1.56 -36.54
N PRO A 538 -22.50 -2.59 -36.69
CA PRO A 538 -23.63 -2.53 -37.62
C PRO A 538 -24.65 -1.47 -37.19
N PRO A 539 -25.39 -0.88 -38.14
CA PRO A 539 -26.46 0.06 -37.84
C PRO A 539 -27.48 -0.63 -36.91
N ASN A 540 -27.83 -0.01 -35.81
CA ASN A 540 -28.63 -0.51 -34.68
C ASN A 540 -27.89 -1.28 -33.59
N TYR A 541 -26.56 -1.26 -33.53
CA TYR A 541 -25.81 -1.76 -32.39
C TYR A 541 -26.02 -0.82 -31.18
N LYS A 542 -26.77 -1.31 -30.18
CA LYS A 542 -26.93 -0.60 -28.90
C LYS A 542 -25.88 -1.12 -27.93
N LEU A 543 -24.93 -0.31 -27.56
CA LEU A 543 -23.87 -0.64 -26.58
C LEU A 543 -24.45 -1.11 -25.24
N ASN A 544 -25.66 -0.66 -24.86
CA ASN A 544 -26.36 -1.03 -23.63
C ASN A 544 -27.46 -2.09 -23.81
N GLY A 545 -27.49 -2.77 -24.93
CA GLY A 545 -28.42 -3.88 -25.15
C GLY A 545 -27.99 -5.09 -24.33
N ASN A 546 -28.75 -5.49 -23.31
CA ASN A 546 -28.70 -6.83 -22.74
C ASN A 546 -28.41 -7.84 -23.85
N LYS A 547 -27.30 -8.59 -23.73
CA LYS A 547 -26.97 -9.70 -24.62
C LYS A 547 -28.12 -10.69 -24.67
N LYS A 548 -29.11 -10.49 -25.53
CA LYS A 548 -29.90 -11.59 -26.05
C LYS A 548 -28.92 -12.37 -26.92
N LYS A 549 -28.50 -13.54 -26.46
CA LYS A 549 -27.79 -14.52 -27.28
C LYS A 549 -28.57 -14.70 -28.56
N SER A 550 -28.01 -14.25 -29.68
CA SER A 550 -28.51 -14.66 -31.00
C SER A 550 -28.27 -16.17 -31.06
N GLY A 551 -29.35 -16.95 -31.03
CA GLY A 551 -29.28 -18.39 -31.09
C GLY A 551 -28.86 -18.85 -32.46
N MET A 552 -27.78 -19.58 -32.52
CA MET A 552 -27.73 -20.74 -33.40
C MET A 552 -28.51 -21.87 -32.70
N ALA A 553 -29.46 -22.41 -33.42
CA ALA A 553 -30.37 -23.43 -32.96
C ALA A 553 -29.63 -24.70 -32.48
N GLY A 554 -29.90 -25.09 -31.27
CA GLY A 554 -29.46 -26.32 -30.65
C GLY A 554 -30.22 -26.47 -29.30
N GLU A 555 -31.00 -27.48 -29.18
CA GLU A 555 -32.06 -27.76 -28.24
C GLU A 555 -31.75 -27.53 -26.75
N SER A 556 -32.69 -26.88 -26.14
CA SER A 556 -33.25 -26.93 -24.77
C SER A 556 -32.48 -27.53 -23.62
N ALA A 557 -32.06 -26.62 -22.68
CA ALA A 557 -32.06 -26.88 -21.25
C ALA A 557 -32.74 -25.69 -20.52
N PRO A 558 -33.48 -25.88 -19.42
CA PRO A 558 -34.38 -24.89 -18.87
C PRO A 558 -33.61 -23.73 -18.19
N ALA A 559 -33.93 -22.54 -18.59
CA ALA A 559 -33.35 -21.30 -18.12
C ALA A 559 -33.62 -21.06 -16.62
N LYS A 560 -32.56 -20.83 -15.84
CA LYS A 560 -32.66 -20.20 -14.52
C LYS A 560 -33.20 -18.78 -14.71
N LYS A 561 -34.32 -18.46 -14.07
CA LYS A 561 -34.96 -17.13 -14.09
C LYS A 561 -34.00 -16.05 -13.58
N PRO A 562 -33.95 -14.87 -14.20
CA PRO A 562 -33.13 -13.77 -13.71
C PRO A 562 -33.62 -13.28 -12.35
N ARG A 563 -32.68 -13.06 -11.46
CA ARG A 563 -32.88 -12.45 -10.14
C ARG A 563 -33.42 -11.05 -10.35
N SER A 564 -34.69 -10.81 -10.04
CA SER A 564 -35.35 -9.52 -10.15
C SER A 564 -34.63 -8.49 -9.28
N GLN A 565 -34.35 -7.33 -9.86
CA GLN A 565 -33.95 -6.13 -9.13
C GLN A 565 -34.99 -5.83 -8.04
N ALA A 566 -34.52 -5.65 -6.83
CA ALA A 566 -35.35 -5.26 -5.72
C ALA A 566 -35.86 -3.83 -5.99
N VAL A 567 -37.13 -3.68 -6.23
CA VAL A 567 -37.81 -2.39 -6.21
C VAL A 567 -38.00 -2.03 -4.74
N ALA A 568 -37.21 -1.10 -4.27
CA ALA A 568 -37.40 -0.47 -2.97
C ALA A 568 -38.23 0.80 -3.19
N ALA A 569 -39.56 0.67 -3.10
CA ALA A 569 -40.47 1.76 -2.71
C ALA A 569 -41.84 1.13 -2.44
N VAL A 570 -42.45 1.51 -1.33
CA VAL A 570 -43.86 1.19 -1.02
C VAL A 570 -44.71 1.88 -2.07
N GLY A 571 -45.30 1.14 -2.99
CA GLY A 571 -46.15 1.66 -4.04
C GLY A 571 -47.37 2.40 -3.44
N SER A 572 -47.92 3.34 -4.20
CA SER A 572 -49.16 4.03 -3.81
C SER A 572 -50.31 3.00 -3.69
N LYS A 573 -51.37 3.36 -2.96
CA LYS A 573 -52.52 2.47 -2.78
C LYS A 573 -53.13 2.02 -4.12
N GLU A 574 -53.10 2.89 -5.11
CA GLU A 574 -53.60 2.65 -6.48
C GLU A 574 -52.75 1.65 -7.25
N GLU A 575 -51.45 1.73 -7.10
CA GLU A 575 -50.49 0.78 -7.72
C GLU A 575 -50.62 -0.63 -7.12
N LEU A 576 -50.79 -0.70 -5.79
CA LEU A 576 -50.99 -1.98 -5.11
C LEU A 576 -52.33 -2.62 -5.47
N GLN A 577 -53.38 -1.83 -5.69
CA GLN A 577 -54.68 -2.33 -6.20
C GLN A 577 -54.58 -2.82 -7.64
N ALA A 578 -53.85 -2.12 -8.50
CA ALA A 578 -53.59 -2.57 -9.86
C ALA A 578 -52.79 -3.89 -9.86
N MET A 579 -51.73 -4.01 -9.05
CA MET A 579 -50.96 -5.23 -8.89
C MET A 579 -51.76 -6.41 -8.31
N ALA A 580 -52.71 -6.12 -7.44
CA ALA A 580 -53.63 -7.15 -6.90
C ALA A 580 -54.58 -7.66 -7.96
N LYS A 581 -55.16 -6.76 -8.79
CA LYS A 581 -56.03 -7.13 -9.93
C LYS A 581 -55.31 -7.92 -11.01
N GLU A 582 -54.04 -7.60 -11.27
CA GLU A 582 -53.20 -8.30 -12.26
C GLU A 582 -52.55 -9.57 -11.73
N GLY A 583 -52.68 -9.88 -10.44
CA GLY A 583 -52.04 -11.05 -9.81
C GLY A 583 -50.51 -10.93 -9.70
N THR A 584 -49.95 -9.73 -9.81
CA THR A 584 -48.49 -9.49 -9.84
C THR A 584 -47.87 -9.15 -8.48
N VAL A 585 -48.66 -9.11 -7.40
CA VAL A 585 -48.21 -8.87 -6.01
C VAL A 585 -47.06 -9.82 -5.59
N GLY A 586 -47.04 -11.05 -6.10
CA GLY A 586 -45.98 -12.01 -5.86
C GLY A 586 -44.58 -11.64 -6.36
N ARG A 587 -44.46 -10.55 -7.15
CA ARG A 587 -43.16 -10.00 -7.63
C ARG A 587 -42.45 -9.20 -6.53
N LEU A 588 -43.14 -8.74 -5.50
CA LEU A 588 -42.55 -8.04 -4.37
C LEU A 588 -41.69 -8.97 -3.52
N THR A 589 -40.65 -8.41 -2.91
CA THR A 589 -39.82 -9.15 -1.95
C THR A 589 -40.58 -9.39 -0.65
N VAL A 590 -40.18 -10.40 0.13
CA VAL A 590 -40.80 -10.69 1.43
C VAL A 590 -40.79 -9.47 2.35
N LYS A 591 -39.69 -8.72 2.33
CA LYS A 591 -39.56 -7.47 3.10
C LYS A 591 -40.54 -6.40 2.60
N GLY A 592 -40.67 -6.22 1.29
CA GLY A 592 -41.62 -5.29 0.70
C GLY A 592 -43.08 -5.66 1.03
N LEU A 593 -43.44 -6.94 1.02
CA LEU A 593 -44.77 -7.44 1.42
C LEU A 593 -45.05 -7.20 2.92
N GLN A 594 -44.04 -7.38 3.77
CA GLN A 594 -44.15 -7.06 5.20
C GLN A 594 -44.30 -5.57 5.48
N ASP A 595 -43.59 -4.72 4.74
CA ASP A 595 -43.70 -3.25 4.86
C ASP A 595 -45.07 -2.76 4.38
N VAL A 596 -45.60 -3.30 3.27
CA VAL A 596 -46.98 -3.06 2.81
C VAL A 596 -47.99 -3.50 3.86
N SER A 597 -47.86 -4.68 4.45
CA SER A 597 -48.78 -5.14 5.48
C SER A 597 -48.79 -4.29 6.74
N ARG A 598 -47.62 -3.75 7.15
CA ARG A 598 -47.52 -2.82 8.27
C ARG A 598 -48.15 -1.48 7.96
N THR A 599 -47.88 -0.94 6.77
CA THR A 599 -48.38 0.38 6.34
C THR A 599 -49.90 0.39 6.22
N TYR A 600 -50.50 -0.70 5.77
CA TYR A 600 -51.94 -0.81 5.56
C TYR A 600 -52.68 -1.60 6.68
N GLY A 601 -51.99 -1.93 7.77
CA GLY A 601 -52.60 -2.57 8.95
C GLY A 601 -53.13 -3.98 8.70
N ILE A 602 -52.58 -4.76 7.75
CA ILE A 602 -53.01 -6.10 7.42
C ILE A 602 -52.49 -7.06 8.48
N VAL A 603 -53.39 -7.71 9.23
CA VAL A 603 -53.03 -8.68 10.30
C VAL A 603 -52.55 -9.96 9.67
N ILE A 604 -51.28 -10.31 9.88
CA ILE A 604 -50.65 -11.52 9.37
C ILE A 604 -49.98 -12.29 10.52
N PRO A 605 -50.08 -13.62 10.59
CA PRO A 605 -49.45 -14.43 11.63
C PRO A 605 -47.90 -14.28 11.61
N ALA A 606 -47.26 -14.29 12.78
CA ALA A 606 -45.83 -14.26 12.91
C ALA A 606 -45.20 -15.51 12.26
N GLY A 607 -44.33 -15.32 11.26
CA GLY A 607 -43.68 -16.40 10.54
C GLY A 607 -44.37 -16.84 9.24
N ALA A 608 -45.33 -16.08 8.73
CA ALA A 608 -46.05 -16.38 7.48
C ALA A 608 -45.10 -16.50 6.27
N ARG A 609 -45.34 -17.51 5.45
CA ARG A 609 -44.61 -17.74 4.20
C ARG A 609 -44.96 -16.70 3.14
N LYS A 610 -44.07 -16.49 2.16
CA LYS A 610 -44.26 -15.48 1.09
C LYS A 610 -45.65 -15.58 0.42
N GLN A 611 -46.16 -16.78 0.19
CA GLN A 611 -47.45 -17.02 -0.45
C GLN A 611 -48.62 -16.51 0.42
N GLU A 612 -48.57 -16.75 1.70
CA GLU A 612 -49.58 -16.30 2.68
C GLU A 612 -49.61 -14.76 2.77
N LEU A 613 -48.44 -14.11 2.67
CA LEU A 613 -48.33 -12.65 2.58
C LEU A 613 -48.97 -12.12 1.31
N VAL A 614 -48.72 -12.75 0.17
CA VAL A 614 -49.30 -12.38 -1.12
C VAL A 614 -50.81 -12.52 -1.10
N ASP A 615 -51.31 -13.64 -0.58
CA ASP A 615 -52.77 -13.95 -0.51
C ASP A 615 -53.48 -12.97 0.40
N ALA A 616 -52.93 -12.66 1.57
CA ALA A 616 -53.48 -11.71 2.51
C ALA A 616 -53.53 -10.27 1.93
N ILE A 617 -52.50 -9.81 1.27
CA ILE A 617 -52.43 -8.51 0.63
C ILE A 617 -53.38 -8.45 -0.56
N SER A 618 -53.40 -9.45 -1.40
CA SER A 618 -54.32 -9.55 -2.55
C SER A 618 -55.77 -9.51 -2.12
N LYS A 619 -56.14 -10.26 -1.05
CA LYS A 619 -57.48 -10.27 -0.48
C LYS A 619 -57.90 -8.92 0.08
N HIS A 620 -56.96 -8.19 0.71
CA HIS A 620 -57.26 -6.88 1.29
C HIS A 620 -57.49 -5.80 0.23
N PHE A 621 -56.79 -5.87 -0.93
CA PHE A 621 -56.91 -4.88 -1.99
C PHE A 621 -57.93 -5.24 -3.09
N LEU A 622 -58.46 -6.46 -3.10
CA LEU A 622 -59.49 -6.92 -4.01
C LEU A 622 -60.92 -6.79 -3.41
N ILE A 623 -61.05 -6.57 -2.09
CA ILE A 623 -62.28 -6.18 -1.41
C ILE A 623 -62.40 -4.66 -1.45
#